data_83f78aed4b05503700a93291d90fedca
#
_entry.id   83f78aed4b05503700a93291d90fedca
#
_cell.length_a   1.000
_cell.length_b   1.000
_cell.length_c   1.000
_cell.angle_alpha   90.00
_cell.angle_beta   90.00
_cell.angle_gamma   90.00
#
_symmetry.space_group_name_H-M   'P 1'
#
loop_
_entity.id
_entity.type
_entity.pdbx_description
1 polymer ?
#
loop_
_entity_poly.entity_id
_entity_poly.type
_entity_poly.pdbx_seq_one_letter_code
_entity_poly.pdbx_strand_id
1 'polypeptide(L)'
;MIKKAKFTVFIFFLISVATYGRNNVRFELIVPEKVYSGQEFTLIFRLENAEGQDFRAPEFSGCQVIKGPVVSRPSQYIMEWGIGWSQSYTDYTYILKTDRKKKVKIGSATVRVDGNLLKTTSRTILLDKSTEQEYSDNVISFTAVVPEKVEVGKTFKAVFVLKNAQGENFNLPIVKNCEFVYGPEVSRNGGFLFWGRTPIETVYTLILK
;
A
#
# COMPACT_ATOMS: atom_id res chain seq x y z
N MET A 1 42.12 18.40 69.89
CA MET A 1 40.88 18.86 69.17
C MET A 1 40.73 18.07 67.89
N ILE A 2 39.84 17.09 67.88
CA ILE A 2 39.65 16.23 66.72
C ILE A 2 38.39 16.74 65.99
N LYS A 3 38.58 17.31 64.82
CA LYS A 3 37.43 17.75 63.97
C LYS A 3 36.73 16.52 63.35
N LYS A 4 35.51 16.30 63.71
CA LYS A 4 34.63 15.30 63.10
C LYS A 4 34.20 15.77 61.70
N ALA A 5 34.69 15.10 60.65
CA ALA A 5 34.20 15.29 59.30
C ALA A 5 32.85 14.61 59.15
N LYS A 6 31.80 15.38 58.84
CA LYS A 6 30.49 14.84 58.49
C LYS A 6 30.53 14.38 57.03
N PHE A 7 30.46 13.06 56.83
CA PHE A 7 30.37 12.45 55.52
C PHE A 7 28.87 12.43 55.11
N THR A 8 28.49 13.35 54.27
CA THR A 8 27.14 13.39 53.70
C THR A 8 27.10 12.48 52.48
N VAL A 9 26.52 11.29 52.65
CA VAL A 9 26.27 10.37 51.53
C VAL A 9 25.08 10.89 50.72
N PHE A 10 25.34 11.37 49.53
CA PHE A 10 24.32 11.78 48.56
C PHE A 10 23.90 10.54 47.76
N ILE A 11 22.81 9.92 48.16
CA ILE A 11 22.21 8.81 47.39
C ILE A 11 21.53 9.40 46.17
N PHE A 12 22.19 9.29 45.01
CA PHE A 12 21.59 9.59 43.73
C PHE A 12 20.60 8.44 43.38
N PHE A 13 19.32 8.65 43.61
CA PHE A 13 18.28 7.76 43.16
C PHE A 13 18.12 7.96 41.64
N LEU A 14 18.84 7.14 40.86
CA LEU A 14 18.64 7.05 39.41
C LEU A 14 17.23 6.46 39.15
N ILE A 15 16.26 7.34 39.00
CA ILE A 15 14.96 6.96 38.43
C ILE A 15 15.20 6.69 36.95
N SER A 16 15.45 5.44 36.60
CA SER A 16 15.35 4.98 35.22
C SER A 16 13.90 5.08 34.80
N VAL A 17 13.52 6.18 34.17
CA VAL A 17 12.26 6.29 33.43
C VAL A 17 12.40 5.35 32.25
N ALA A 18 11.89 4.13 32.42
CA ALA A 18 11.66 3.24 31.30
C ALA A 18 10.65 3.96 30.38
N THR A 19 11.14 4.62 29.35
CA THR A 19 10.32 5.06 28.24
C THR A 19 9.87 3.79 27.53
N TYR A 20 8.78 3.20 27.99
CA TYR A 20 8.04 2.25 27.20
C TYR A 20 7.72 2.97 25.90
N GLY A 21 8.26 2.46 24.79
CA GLY A 21 7.97 2.96 23.47
C GLY A 21 6.45 2.97 23.29
N ARG A 22 5.83 4.13 23.45
CA ARG A 22 4.44 4.33 23.09
C ARG A 22 4.39 4.05 21.59
N ASN A 23 3.74 2.99 21.20
CA ASN A 23 3.32 2.81 19.82
C ASN A 23 2.60 4.11 19.43
N ASN A 24 3.26 4.93 18.60
CA ASN A 24 2.71 6.23 18.23
C ASN A 24 1.39 6.01 17.50
N VAL A 25 0.29 6.38 18.16
CA VAL A 25 -1.03 6.37 17.54
C VAL A 25 -1.05 7.46 16.48
N ARG A 26 -1.40 7.08 15.26
CA ARG A 26 -1.44 7.99 14.11
C ARG A 26 -2.74 7.81 13.36
N PHE A 27 -3.33 8.91 12.96
CA PHE A 27 -4.54 8.90 12.14
C PHE A 27 -4.33 9.74 10.89
N GLU A 28 -4.34 9.12 9.73
CA GLU A 28 -3.99 9.75 8.47
C GLU A 28 -4.95 9.41 7.33
N LEU A 29 -4.92 10.26 6.30
CA LEU A 29 -5.64 10.07 5.05
C LEU A 29 -4.67 9.63 3.96
N ILE A 30 -4.90 8.45 3.41
CA ILE A 30 -4.18 7.88 2.28
C ILE A 30 -5.03 8.03 1.04
N VAL A 31 -4.47 8.64 0.02
CA VAL A 31 -5.09 8.86 -1.30
C VAL A 31 -4.14 8.41 -2.40
N PRO A 32 -4.64 7.97 -3.57
CA PRO A 32 -3.77 7.64 -4.69
C PRO A 32 -3.02 8.87 -5.20
N GLU A 33 -1.85 8.66 -5.77
CA GLU A 33 -1.03 9.72 -6.35
C GLU A 33 -1.71 10.37 -7.56
N LYS A 34 -2.44 9.57 -8.34
CA LYS A 34 -3.17 10.01 -9.53
C LYS A 34 -4.64 9.61 -9.41
N VAL A 35 -5.50 10.56 -9.72
CA VAL A 35 -6.96 10.35 -9.84
C VAL A 35 -7.42 10.98 -11.14
N TYR A 36 -8.24 10.25 -11.88
CA TYR A 36 -8.78 10.70 -13.16
C TYR A 36 -10.25 11.08 -13.02
N SER A 37 -10.65 12.11 -13.75
CA SER A 37 -12.05 12.54 -13.80
C SER A 37 -12.93 11.42 -14.39
N GLY A 38 -14.04 11.12 -13.75
CA GLY A 38 -14.99 10.09 -14.18
C GLY A 38 -14.63 8.67 -13.74
N GLN A 39 -13.46 8.44 -13.18
CA GLN A 39 -13.05 7.12 -12.69
C GLN A 39 -13.29 6.97 -11.18
N GLU A 40 -13.40 5.71 -10.76
CA GLU A 40 -13.45 5.36 -9.35
C GLU A 40 -12.04 5.37 -8.76
N PHE A 41 -11.93 5.87 -7.54
CA PHE A 41 -10.69 5.83 -6.79
C PHE A 41 -10.93 5.46 -5.33
N THR A 42 -9.95 4.81 -4.73
CA THR A 42 -10.00 4.38 -3.33
C THR A 42 -9.29 5.40 -2.44
N LEU A 43 -9.90 5.72 -1.32
CA LEU A 43 -9.23 6.42 -0.24
C LEU A 43 -9.39 5.66 1.08
N ILE A 44 -8.42 5.84 1.97
CA ILE A 44 -8.35 5.14 3.24
C ILE A 44 -8.09 6.16 4.34
N PHE A 45 -8.91 6.11 5.38
CA PHE A 45 -8.56 6.74 6.66
C PHE A 45 -7.96 5.64 7.54
N ARG A 46 -6.66 5.73 7.80
CA ARG A 46 -5.89 4.73 8.54
C ARG A 46 -5.59 5.20 9.95
N LEU A 47 -5.98 4.40 10.92
CA LEU A 47 -5.58 4.54 12.30
C LEU A 47 -4.53 3.48 12.62
N GLU A 48 -3.35 3.91 13.07
CA GLU A 48 -2.23 3.04 13.42
C GLU A 48 -2.15 2.83 14.93
N ASN A 49 -1.85 1.60 15.33
CA ASN A 49 -1.55 1.20 16.71
C ASN A 49 -2.65 1.54 17.74
N ALA A 50 -3.89 1.61 17.30
CA ALA A 50 -5.04 1.83 18.17
C ALA A 50 -6.34 1.26 17.59
N GLU A 51 -7.31 1.05 18.45
CA GLU A 51 -8.70 0.82 18.06
C GLU A 51 -9.49 2.13 18.17
N GLY A 52 -10.17 2.48 17.06
CA GLY A 52 -10.95 3.70 16.99
C GLY A 52 -12.42 3.47 17.30
N GLN A 53 -13.02 4.45 17.98
CA GLN A 53 -14.46 4.54 18.23
C GLN A 53 -15.00 5.81 17.57
N ASP A 54 -16.29 5.85 17.29
CA ASP A 54 -16.98 7.04 16.75
C ASP A 54 -16.28 7.65 15.52
N PHE A 55 -15.84 6.80 14.58
CA PHE A 55 -15.30 7.29 13.32
C PHE A 55 -16.36 8.10 12.57
N ARG A 56 -15.97 9.30 12.11
CA ARG A 56 -16.79 10.17 11.28
C ARG A 56 -16.01 10.60 10.05
N ALA A 57 -16.49 10.18 8.89
CA ALA A 57 -15.96 10.65 7.62
C ALA A 57 -16.27 12.13 7.40
N PRO A 58 -15.47 12.84 6.60
CA PRO A 58 -15.84 14.16 6.11
C PRO A 58 -16.96 14.07 5.09
N GLU A 59 -17.57 15.22 4.79
CA GLU A 59 -18.38 15.36 3.59
C GLU A 59 -17.48 15.24 2.34
N PHE A 60 -17.88 14.40 1.39
CA PHE A 60 -17.14 14.20 0.13
C PHE A 60 -17.67 15.13 -0.98
N SER A 61 -17.58 16.44 -0.75
CA SER A 61 -18.09 17.44 -1.69
C SER A 61 -17.48 17.32 -3.08
N GLY A 62 -18.32 17.05 -4.08
CA GLY A 62 -17.91 16.84 -5.48
C GLY A 62 -17.44 15.43 -5.79
N CYS A 63 -17.71 14.46 -4.91
CA CYS A 63 -17.56 13.05 -5.15
C CYS A 63 -18.87 12.31 -4.85
N GLN A 64 -19.14 11.31 -5.62
CA GLN A 64 -20.15 10.31 -5.33
C GLN A 64 -19.48 9.18 -4.53
N VAL A 65 -20.09 8.77 -3.42
CA VAL A 65 -19.66 7.59 -2.66
C VAL A 65 -20.23 6.35 -3.35
N ILE A 66 -19.36 5.53 -3.91
CA ILE A 66 -19.74 4.27 -4.55
C ILE A 66 -19.85 3.18 -3.50
N LYS A 67 -18.88 3.15 -2.55
CA LYS A 67 -18.85 2.17 -1.47
C LYS A 67 -18.12 2.75 -0.25
N GLY A 68 -18.55 2.34 0.94
CA GLY A 68 -17.84 2.65 2.19
C GLY A 68 -18.72 3.18 3.31
N PRO A 69 -18.16 3.26 4.54
CA PRO A 69 -16.85 2.73 4.85
C PRO A 69 -16.83 1.20 4.93
N VAL A 70 -15.80 0.60 4.36
CA VAL A 70 -15.44 -0.80 4.65
C VAL A 70 -14.35 -0.75 5.71
N VAL A 71 -14.60 -1.38 6.86
CA VAL A 71 -13.65 -1.39 7.98
C VAL A 71 -12.87 -2.69 7.96
N SER A 72 -11.55 -2.59 7.96
CA SER A 72 -10.64 -3.74 8.08
C SER A 72 -9.58 -3.47 9.14
N ARG A 73 -9.05 -4.53 9.74
CA ARG A 73 -8.03 -4.47 10.81
C ARG A 73 -6.82 -5.32 10.42
N PRO A 74 -6.03 -4.90 9.43
CA PRO A 74 -4.80 -5.60 9.10
C PRO A 74 -3.78 -5.44 10.21
N SER A 75 -2.97 -6.48 10.42
CA SER A 75 -1.79 -6.46 11.28
C SER A 75 -0.59 -6.92 10.49
N GLN A 76 0.55 -6.30 10.75
CA GLN A 76 1.81 -6.65 10.12
C GLN A 76 2.85 -6.91 11.20
N TYR A 77 3.58 -8.02 11.06
CA TYR A 77 4.74 -8.28 11.87
C TYR A 77 5.98 -7.83 11.11
N ILE A 78 6.71 -6.91 11.70
CA ILE A 78 7.93 -6.33 11.12
C ILE A 78 9.13 -6.87 11.88
N MET A 79 10.13 -7.36 11.16
CA MET A 79 11.40 -7.79 11.74
C MET A 79 12.54 -6.98 11.12
N GLU A 80 13.27 -6.28 11.96
CA GLU A 80 14.43 -5.48 11.56
C GLU A 80 15.56 -5.72 12.56
N TRP A 81 16.75 -6.03 12.05
CA TRP A 81 17.95 -6.31 12.88
C TRP A 81 17.74 -7.35 13.99
N GLY A 82 16.88 -8.35 13.76
CA GLY A 82 16.58 -9.39 14.74
C GLY A 82 15.61 -8.98 15.85
N ILE A 83 15.07 -7.76 15.80
CA ILE A 83 14.01 -7.26 16.69
C ILE A 83 12.71 -7.25 15.92
N GLY A 84 11.70 -7.96 16.44
CA GLY A 84 10.37 -8.01 15.83
C GLY A 84 9.35 -7.20 16.63
N TRP A 85 8.47 -6.49 15.91
CA TRP A 85 7.32 -5.83 16.52
C TRP A 85 6.08 -6.00 15.65
N SER A 86 4.92 -5.95 16.27
CA SER A 86 3.65 -5.99 15.57
C SER A 86 3.12 -4.57 15.39
N GLN A 87 2.68 -4.26 14.18
CA GLN A 87 1.99 -3.02 13.86
C GLN A 87 0.56 -3.35 13.45
N SER A 88 -0.40 -2.74 14.09
CA SER A 88 -1.82 -2.93 13.82
C SER A 88 -2.41 -1.67 13.19
N TYR A 89 -3.40 -1.87 12.33
CA TYR A 89 -4.11 -0.79 11.65
C TYR A 89 -5.61 -1.00 11.77
N THR A 90 -6.35 0.10 11.81
CA THR A 90 -7.78 0.12 11.51
C THR A 90 -7.98 1.02 10.30
N ASP A 91 -8.42 0.43 9.19
CA ASP A 91 -8.63 1.11 7.93
C ASP A 91 -10.11 1.30 7.66
N TYR A 92 -10.51 2.54 7.38
CA TYR A 92 -11.84 2.92 6.93
C TYR A 92 -11.76 3.28 5.45
N THR A 93 -12.15 2.36 4.60
CA THR A 93 -11.97 2.44 3.14
C THR A 93 -13.23 2.92 2.45
N TYR A 94 -13.06 3.88 1.54
CA TYR A 94 -14.11 4.38 0.64
C TYR A 94 -13.68 4.21 -0.81
N ILE A 95 -14.64 3.90 -1.66
CA ILE A 95 -14.53 4.00 -3.11
C ILE A 95 -15.38 5.19 -3.52
N LEU A 96 -14.75 6.17 -4.14
CA LEU A 96 -15.37 7.40 -4.61
C LEU A 96 -15.24 7.52 -6.12
N LYS A 97 -16.17 8.27 -6.71
CA LYS A 97 -16.11 8.70 -8.11
C LYS A 97 -16.31 10.22 -8.18
N THR A 98 -15.57 10.90 -9.03
CA THR A 98 -15.74 12.35 -9.22
C THR A 98 -15.73 12.73 -10.69
N ASP A 99 -16.66 13.59 -11.09
CA ASP A 99 -16.72 14.18 -12.44
C ASP A 99 -16.08 15.58 -12.49
N ARG A 100 -15.42 16.01 -11.41
CA ARG A 100 -14.65 17.25 -11.38
C ARG A 100 -13.48 17.17 -12.35
N LYS A 101 -13.13 18.31 -12.99
CA LYS A 101 -12.11 18.31 -14.06
C LYS A 101 -10.72 18.76 -13.61
N LYS A 102 -10.57 19.36 -12.43
CA LYS A 102 -9.30 19.96 -12.01
C LYS A 102 -8.82 19.47 -10.65
N LYS A 103 -9.68 19.48 -9.68
CA LYS A 103 -9.32 19.13 -8.29
C LYS A 103 -10.55 18.74 -7.48
N VAL A 104 -10.31 17.89 -6.51
CA VAL A 104 -11.28 17.57 -5.47
C VAL A 104 -10.60 17.72 -4.10
N LYS A 105 -11.33 18.23 -3.11
CA LYS A 105 -10.84 18.35 -1.75
C LYS A 105 -11.50 17.29 -0.88
N ILE A 106 -10.70 16.48 -0.24
CA ILE A 106 -11.14 15.55 0.79
C ILE A 106 -10.95 16.24 2.14
N GLY A 107 -12.03 16.34 2.90
CA GLY A 107 -12.03 16.94 4.22
C GLY A 107 -11.30 16.06 5.25
N SER A 108 -11.30 16.52 6.50
CA SER A 108 -10.71 15.79 7.62
C SER A 108 -11.73 14.84 8.22
N ALA A 109 -11.36 13.58 8.43
CA ALA A 109 -12.10 12.64 9.24
C ALA A 109 -11.73 12.76 10.71
N THR A 110 -12.59 12.26 11.58
CA THR A 110 -12.34 12.19 13.03
C THR A 110 -12.57 10.78 13.55
N VAL A 111 -11.85 10.43 14.61
CA VAL A 111 -11.99 9.16 15.34
C VAL A 111 -11.64 9.39 16.81
N ARG A 112 -12.28 8.67 17.73
CA ARG A 112 -11.92 8.68 19.16
C ARG A 112 -11.02 7.49 19.49
N VAL A 113 -9.97 7.77 20.25
CA VAL A 113 -9.06 6.76 20.79
C VAL A 113 -8.82 7.11 22.25
N ASP A 114 -9.16 6.22 23.16
CA ASP A 114 -9.02 6.41 24.61
C ASP A 114 -9.61 7.74 25.10
N GLY A 115 -10.79 8.10 24.58
CA GLY A 115 -11.49 9.34 24.89
C GLY A 115 -10.98 10.58 24.14
N ASN A 116 -9.82 10.54 23.53
CA ASN A 116 -9.22 11.63 22.75
C ASN A 116 -9.74 11.65 21.31
N LEU A 117 -10.02 12.83 20.79
CA LEU A 117 -10.44 13.02 19.41
C LEU A 117 -9.23 13.24 18.51
N LEU A 118 -8.99 12.30 17.60
CA LEU A 118 -7.99 12.44 16.55
C LEU A 118 -8.62 12.93 15.25
N LYS A 119 -7.86 13.63 14.44
CA LYS A 119 -8.32 14.22 13.19
C LYS A 119 -7.26 14.08 12.10
N THR A 120 -7.67 13.66 10.90
CA THR A 120 -6.76 13.62 9.75
C THR A 120 -6.55 15.02 9.18
N THR A 121 -5.46 15.20 8.45
CA THR A 121 -5.25 16.39 7.61
C THR A 121 -6.14 16.30 6.38
N SER A 122 -6.78 17.40 5.98
CA SER A 122 -7.49 17.46 4.70
C SER A 122 -6.50 17.46 3.54
N ARG A 123 -6.88 16.84 2.40
CA ARG A 123 -6.05 16.83 1.19
C ARG A 123 -6.80 17.33 -0.03
N THR A 124 -6.09 18.06 -0.88
CA THR A 124 -6.55 18.40 -2.23
C THR A 124 -5.86 17.46 -3.21
N ILE A 125 -6.65 16.74 -3.99
CA ILE A 125 -6.19 15.83 -5.04
C ILE A 125 -6.34 16.59 -6.36
N LEU A 126 -5.28 16.66 -7.13
CA LEU A 126 -5.32 17.14 -8.49
C LEU A 126 -5.83 16.02 -9.39
N LEU A 127 -6.72 16.37 -10.31
CA LEU A 127 -7.31 15.42 -11.23
C LEU A 127 -6.61 15.56 -12.57
N ASP A 128 -6.12 14.47 -13.08
CA ASP A 128 -5.65 14.39 -14.45
C ASP A 128 -6.84 14.32 -15.40
N LYS A 129 -6.65 14.80 -16.60
CA LYS A 129 -7.65 14.60 -17.66
C LYS A 129 -7.67 13.12 -17.98
N SER A 130 -8.84 12.50 -17.96
CA SER A 130 -8.98 11.20 -18.58
C SER A 130 -8.70 11.39 -20.07
N THR A 131 -7.50 11.07 -20.51
CA THR A 131 -7.29 10.79 -21.91
C THR A 131 -7.99 9.46 -22.17
N GLU A 132 -8.83 9.38 -23.20
CA GLU A 132 -9.49 8.14 -23.63
C GLU A 132 -8.50 6.98 -23.81
N GLN A 133 -7.22 7.27 -23.79
CA GLN A 133 -6.11 6.35 -23.99
C GLN A 133 -5.68 5.63 -22.69
N GLU A 134 -6.04 6.08 -21.49
CA GLU A 134 -5.74 5.40 -20.22
C GLU A 134 -6.90 4.56 -19.65
N TYR A 135 -7.98 4.40 -20.39
CA TYR A 135 -9.01 3.40 -20.11
C TYR A 135 -8.53 1.95 -20.33
N SER A 136 -7.21 1.80 -20.42
CA SER A 136 -6.57 0.50 -20.67
C SER A 136 -6.49 -0.41 -19.44
N ASP A 137 -6.94 0.02 -18.27
CA ASP A 137 -6.94 -0.85 -17.09
C ASP A 137 -7.85 -2.09 -17.24
N ASN A 138 -8.73 -2.09 -18.24
CA ASN A 138 -9.54 -3.25 -18.62
C ASN A 138 -9.14 -3.87 -19.98
N VAL A 139 -8.17 -3.28 -20.68
CA VAL A 139 -7.70 -3.86 -21.93
C VAL A 139 -6.81 -5.04 -21.62
N ILE A 140 -7.20 -6.20 -22.11
CA ILE A 140 -6.35 -7.38 -22.05
C ILE A 140 -5.10 -7.08 -22.89
N SER A 141 -3.94 -7.15 -22.26
CA SER A 141 -2.66 -7.00 -22.96
C SER A 141 -1.76 -8.17 -22.67
N PHE A 142 -1.02 -8.58 -23.70
CA PHE A 142 -0.03 -9.63 -23.58
C PHE A 142 1.29 -9.10 -24.16
N THR A 143 2.32 -8.99 -23.31
CA THR A 143 3.59 -8.38 -23.65
C THR A 143 4.73 -9.31 -23.29
N ALA A 144 5.81 -9.27 -24.10
CA ALA A 144 7.05 -9.97 -23.80
C ALA A 144 8.12 -8.95 -23.36
N VAL A 145 8.81 -9.27 -22.29
CA VAL A 145 9.95 -8.53 -21.77
C VAL A 145 11.17 -9.44 -21.86
N VAL A 146 12.10 -9.08 -22.74
CA VAL A 146 13.34 -9.80 -22.96
C VAL A 146 14.51 -8.82 -22.91
N PRO A 147 15.73 -9.26 -22.56
CA PRO A 147 16.91 -8.41 -22.62
C PRO A 147 17.18 -7.91 -24.04
N GLU A 148 17.57 -6.66 -24.20
CA GLU A 148 17.95 -6.11 -25.51
C GLU A 148 19.19 -6.79 -26.10
N LYS A 149 20.08 -7.29 -25.23
CA LYS A 149 21.32 -7.97 -25.61
C LYS A 149 21.50 -9.19 -24.71
N VAL A 150 21.90 -10.27 -25.33
CA VAL A 150 22.27 -11.52 -24.62
C VAL A 150 23.63 -11.97 -25.10
N GLU A 151 24.40 -12.60 -24.24
CA GLU A 151 25.70 -13.20 -24.58
C GLU A 151 25.50 -14.63 -25.08
N VAL A 152 26.19 -14.99 -26.15
CA VAL A 152 26.15 -16.36 -26.70
C VAL A 152 26.57 -17.37 -25.63
N GLY A 153 25.77 -18.41 -25.44
CA GLY A 153 26.04 -19.47 -24.50
C GLY A 153 25.69 -19.16 -23.04
N LYS A 154 25.17 -17.94 -22.75
CA LYS A 154 24.64 -17.58 -21.43
C LYS A 154 23.13 -17.73 -21.37
N THR A 155 22.65 -18.05 -20.20
CA THR A 155 21.21 -18.10 -19.95
C THR A 155 20.66 -16.69 -19.72
N PHE A 156 19.44 -16.47 -20.20
CA PHE A 156 18.70 -15.23 -19.97
C PHE A 156 17.24 -15.52 -19.66
N LYS A 157 16.57 -14.53 -19.06
CA LYS A 157 15.17 -14.61 -18.68
C LYS A 157 14.31 -13.94 -19.75
N ALA A 158 13.28 -14.65 -20.21
CA ALA A 158 12.20 -14.10 -20.99
C ALA A 158 10.92 -14.12 -20.14
N VAL A 159 10.26 -12.98 -20.03
CA VAL A 159 9.06 -12.81 -19.20
C VAL A 159 7.90 -12.40 -20.09
N PHE A 160 6.79 -13.12 -20.00
CA PHE A 160 5.55 -12.80 -20.69
C PHE A 160 4.51 -12.38 -19.64
N VAL A 161 3.95 -11.20 -19.83
CA VAL A 161 2.99 -10.60 -18.90
C VAL A 161 1.63 -10.48 -19.58
N LEU A 162 0.65 -11.19 -19.05
CA LEU A 162 -0.75 -11.06 -19.42
C LEU A 162 -1.45 -10.20 -18.36
N LYS A 163 -1.98 -9.05 -18.76
CA LYS A 163 -2.74 -8.14 -17.89
C LYS A 163 -4.23 -8.23 -18.15
N ASN A 164 -5.00 -8.03 -17.09
CA ASN A 164 -6.46 -7.99 -17.09
C ASN A 164 -7.16 -9.28 -17.60
N ALA A 165 -6.44 -10.39 -17.57
CA ALA A 165 -6.99 -11.71 -17.86
C ALA A 165 -6.26 -12.80 -17.09
N GLN A 166 -6.96 -13.91 -16.87
CA GLN A 166 -6.33 -15.15 -16.44
C GLN A 166 -5.99 -15.95 -17.69
N GLY A 167 -4.70 -16.24 -17.86
CA GLY A 167 -4.24 -17.04 -18.99
C GLY A 167 -4.46 -18.52 -18.73
N GLU A 168 -4.98 -19.20 -19.73
CA GLU A 168 -5.05 -20.66 -19.80
C GLU A 168 -4.22 -21.11 -21.00
N ASN A 169 -3.63 -22.30 -20.89
CA ASN A 169 -2.94 -22.95 -22.02
C ASN A 169 -1.85 -22.07 -22.67
N PHE A 170 -0.91 -21.54 -21.86
CA PHE A 170 0.23 -20.81 -22.41
C PHE A 170 1.10 -21.74 -23.27
N ASN A 171 1.14 -21.46 -24.58
CA ASN A 171 1.98 -22.15 -25.50
C ASN A 171 3.35 -21.46 -25.57
N LEU A 172 4.40 -22.26 -25.40
CA LEU A 172 5.77 -21.75 -25.50
C LEU A 172 6.06 -21.23 -26.90
N PRO A 173 6.59 -20.01 -27.03
CA PRO A 173 7.01 -19.50 -28.34
C PRO A 173 8.21 -20.29 -28.87
N ILE A 174 8.27 -20.50 -30.16
CA ILE A 174 9.47 -21.02 -30.83
C ILE A 174 10.45 -19.86 -30.94
N VAL A 175 11.53 -19.90 -30.16
CA VAL A 175 12.59 -18.90 -30.19
C VAL A 175 13.75 -19.49 -31.02
N LYS A 176 13.98 -18.93 -32.23
CA LYS A 176 15.08 -19.40 -33.10
C LYS A 176 16.43 -19.15 -32.44
N ASN A 177 17.33 -20.08 -32.57
CA ASN A 177 18.71 -20.04 -32.07
C ASN A 177 18.80 -19.94 -30.52
N CYS A 178 17.78 -20.35 -29.82
CA CYS A 178 17.79 -20.43 -28.36
C CYS A 178 17.36 -21.84 -27.93
N GLU A 179 18.00 -22.32 -26.88
CA GLU A 179 17.65 -23.56 -26.20
C GLU A 179 16.73 -23.23 -25.03
N PHE A 180 15.67 -23.99 -24.88
CA PHE A 180 14.81 -23.92 -23.72
C PHE A 180 15.45 -24.64 -22.54
N VAL A 181 15.71 -23.91 -21.44
CA VAL A 181 16.37 -24.45 -20.25
C VAL A 181 15.37 -24.80 -19.15
N TYR A 182 14.44 -23.87 -18.85
CA TYR A 182 13.50 -24.05 -17.76
C TYR A 182 12.25 -23.15 -17.90
N GLY A 183 11.14 -23.60 -17.36
CA GLY A 183 9.87 -22.85 -17.25
C GLY A 183 8.72 -23.54 -18.02
N PRO A 184 7.57 -22.88 -18.26
CA PRO A 184 7.27 -21.58 -17.66
C PRO A 184 7.03 -21.69 -16.15
N GLU A 185 7.68 -20.82 -15.40
CA GLU A 185 7.23 -20.53 -14.04
C GLU A 185 6.08 -19.54 -14.13
N VAL A 186 4.94 -19.87 -13.53
CA VAL A 186 3.73 -19.05 -13.62
C VAL A 186 3.46 -18.41 -12.27
N SER A 187 3.48 -17.09 -12.22
CA SER A 187 3.00 -16.35 -11.08
C SER A 187 1.73 -15.56 -11.44
N ARG A 188 0.82 -15.47 -10.51
CA ARG A 188 -0.43 -14.72 -10.66
C ARG A 188 -0.53 -13.70 -9.54
N ASN A 189 -0.56 -12.44 -9.91
CA ASN A 189 -0.73 -11.32 -9.00
C ASN A 189 -2.06 -10.64 -9.31
N GLY A 190 -2.65 -10.02 -8.30
CA GLY A 190 -3.91 -9.31 -8.44
C GLY A 190 -5.12 -10.19 -8.14
N GLY A 191 -6.27 -9.60 -8.25
CA GLY A 191 -7.55 -10.19 -7.88
C GLY A 191 -8.33 -9.29 -6.94
N PHE A 192 -9.22 -9.89 -6.18
CA PHE A 192 -10.01 -9.18 -5.17
C PHE A 192 -9.15 -8.98 -3.91
N LEU A 193 -8.46 -7.86 -3.82
CA LEU A 193 -8.01 -7.38 -2.51
C LEU A 193 -9.16 -6.61 -1.86
N PHE A 194 -9.14 -6.47 -0.54
CA PHE A 194 -10.11 -5.66 0.23
C PHE A 194 -10.23 -4.21 -0.28
N TRP A 195 -9.33 -3.79 -1.16
CA TRP A 195 -9.14 -2.44 -1.69
C TRP A 195 -9.73 -2.18 -3.08
N GLY A 196 -10.46 -3.13 -3.66
CA GLY A 196 -10.99 -3.05 -5.02
C GLY A 196 -10.35 -4.05 -5.97
N ARG A 197 -10.74 -4.01 -7.25
CA ARG A 197 -10.11 -4.81 -8.31
C ARG A 197 -8.69 -4.28 -8.55
N THR A 198 -7.69 -5.05 -8.17
CA THR A 198 -6.37 -4.86 -8.74
C THR A 198 -6.32 -5.54 -10.10
N PRO A 199 -5.62 -4.96 -11.08
CA PRO A 199 -5.39 -5.62 -12.36
C PRO A 199 -4.87 -7.03 -12.12
N ILE A 200 -5.48 -8.01 -12.78
CA ILE A 200 -4.99 -9.39 -12.72
C ILE A 200 -3.78 -9.45 -13.66
N GLU A 201 -2.65 -9.87 -13.12
CA GLU A 201 -1.47 -10.14 -13.91
C GLU A 201 -1.12 -11.62 -13.81
N THR A 202 -0.97 -12.27 -14.97
CA THR A 202 -0.36 -13.59 -15.06
C THR A 202 1.00 -13.45 -15.71
N VAL A 203 2.04 -13.83 -15.01
CA VAL A 203 3.43 -13.71 -15.46
C VAL A 203 3.98 -15.09 -15.73
N TYR A 204 4.45 -15.32 -16.95
CA TYR A 204 5.12 -16.55 -17.37
C TYR A 204 6.62 -16.26 -17.54
N THR A 205 7.43 -16.93 -16.78
CA THR A 205 8.90 -16.76 -16.80
C THR A 205 9.57 -17.97 -17.43
N LEU A 206 10.38 -17.74 -18.46
CA LEU A 206 11.20 -18.76 -19.12
C LEU A 206 12.68 -18.45 -18.92
N ILE A 207 13.49 -19.50 -18.83
CA ILE A 207 14.94 -19.39 -18.92
C ILE A 207 15.36 -20.03 -20.24
N LEU A 208 16.03 -19.22 -21.07
CA LEU A 208 16.55 -19.58 -22.38
C LEU A 208 18.08 -19.48 -22.40
N LYS A 209 18.72 -20.17 -23.33
CA LYS A 209 20.16 -20.13 -23.54
C LYS A 209 20.50 -19.99 -25.02
#